data_fd27bd761d781ddcc43529f114391334
#
_entry.id   fd27bd761d781ddcc43529f114391334
#
_cell.length_a   1.000
_cell.length_b   1.000
_cell.length_c   1.000
_cell.angle_alpha   90.00
_cell.angle_beta   90.00
_cell.angle_gamma   90.00
#
_symmetry.space_group_name_H-M   'P 1'
#
loop_
_entity.id
_entity.type
_entity.pdbx_description
1 polymer ?
#
loop_
_entity_poly.entity_id
_entity_poly.type
_entity_poly.pdbx_seq_one_letter_code
_entity_poly.pdbx_strand_id
1 'polypeptide(L)'
;MKTGRRRSFLRVLSNNLISHGRISTTEARAKELRTVVERYVTYGKQQNLAGLKLLLKNLPKTAAYKVYHEIAPKYKDRKGGYTRVIKKAVPRKHDGSKMATIEFV
;
A
#
# COMPACT_ATOMS: atom_id res chain seq x y z
N MET A 1 19.98 2.79 -5.03
CA MET A 1 18.85 2.61 -5.98
C MET A 1 18.43 3.96 -6.54
N LYS A 2 18.26 4.04 -7.84
CA LYS A 2 17.80 5.27 -8.47
C LYS A 2 16.34 5.53 -8.10
N THR A 3 15.96 6.78 -7.98
CA THR A 3 14.60 7.20 -7.59
C THR A 3 13.51 6.55 -8.45
N GLY A 4 13.72 6.44 -9.76
CA GLY A 4 12.76 5.82 -10.66
C GLY A 4 12.50 4.35 -10.37
N ARG A 5 13.54 3.57 -10.09
CA ARG A 5 13.42 2.15 -9.73
C ARG A 5 12.68 1.98 -8.42
N ARG A 6 12.96 2.83 -7.44
CA ARG A 6 12.31 2.80 -6.14
C ARG A 6 10.81 3.06 -6.28
N ARG A 7 10.43 4.07 -7.06
CA ARG A 7 9.02 4.38 -7.31
C ARG A 7 8.30 3.24 -8.02
N SER A 8 8.93 2.66 -9.04
CA SER A 8 8.36 1.54 -9.79
C SER A 8 8.15 0.34 -8.88
N PHE A 9 9.12 0.04 -8.03
CA PHE A 9 9.06 -1.07 -7.10
C PHE A 9 7.92 -0.87 -6.08
N LEU A 10 7.80 0.32 -5.52
CA LEU A 10 6.72 0.63 -4.58
C LEU A 10 5.34 0.56 -5.22
N ARG A 11 5.23 0.93 -6.50
CA ARG A 11 3.97 0.78 -7.25
C ARG A 11 3.56 -0.68 -7.40
N VAL A 12 4.52 -1.55 -7.72
CA VAL A 12 4.28 -2.99 -7.83
C VAL A 12 3.82 -3.55 -6.49
N LEU A 13 4.50 -3.21 -5.39
CA LEU A 13 4.13 -3.65 -4.06
C LEU A 13 2.76 -3.11 -3.64
N SER A 14 2.46 -1.85 -3.96
CA SER A 14 1.16 -1.25 -3.67
C SER A 14 0.04 -1.99 -4.39
N ASN A 15 0.24 -2.29 -5.68
CA ASN A 15 -0.73 -3.04 -6.46
C ASN A 15 -0.98 -4.43 -5.86
N ASN A 16 0.09 -5.11 -5.46
CA ASN A 16 -0.02 -6.43 -4.83
C ASN A 16 -0.77 -6.37 -3.51
N LEU A 17 -0.47 -5.37 -2.68
CA LEU A 17 -1.15 -5.19 -1.40
C LEU A 17 -2.64 -4.91 -1.60
N ILE A 18 -2.98 -4.03 -2.54
CA ILE A 18 -4.37 -3.71 -2.85
C ILE A 18 -5.11 -4.94 -3.36
N SER A 19 -4.48 -5.72 -4.23
CA SER A 19 -5.10 -6.92 -4.81
C SER A 19 -5.34 -8.01 -3.78
N HIS A 20 -4.40 -8.24 -2.87
CA HIS A 20 -4.44 -9.37 -1.94
C HIS A 20 -4.85 -9.01 -0.52
N GLY A 21 -4.82 -7.74 -0.16
CA GLY A 21 -5.14 -7.29 1.19
C GLY A 21 -3.99 -7.39 2.17
N ARG A 22 -2.97 -8.20 1.86
CA ARG A 22 -1.77 -8.36 2.68
C ARG A 22 -0.63 -8.89 1.84
N ILE A 23 0.59 -8.50 2.16
CA ILE A 23 1.79 -9.03 1.53
C ILE A 23 2.93 -9.15 2.54
N SER A 24 3.86 -10.06 2.26
CA SER A 24 5.10 -10.19 3.02
C SER A 24 6.24 -9.54 2.25
N THR A 25 7.04 -8.75 2.95
CA THR A 25 8.20 -8.09 2.36
C THR A 25 9.22 -7.79 3.46
N THR A 26 10.32 -7.12 3.15
CA THR A 26 11.25 -6.71 4.19
C THR A 26 10.60 -5.65 5.07
N GLU A 27 11.04 -5.57 6.33
CA GLU A 27 10.52 -4.60 7.30
C GLU A 27 10.68 -3.17 6.79
N ALA A 28 11.84 -2.84 6.20
CA ALA A 28 12.11 -1.51 5.67
C ALA A 28 11.13 -1.15 4.54
N ARG A 29 10.90 -2.08 3.62
CA ARG A 29 9.95 -1.85 2.51
C ARG A 29 8.51 -1.77 2.97
N ALA A 30 8.15 -2.56 3.97
CA ALA A 30 6.81 -2.50 4.54
C ALA A 30 6.52 -1.11 5.12
N LYS A 31 7.49 -0.51 5.80
CA LYS A 31 7.36 0.83 6.37
C LYS A 31 7.21 1.91 5.29
N GLU A 32 8.00 1.81 4.22
CA GLU A 32 7.88 2.74 3.09
C GLU A 32 6.54 2.59 2.39
N LEU A 33 6.13 1.35 2.16
CA LEU A 33 4.87 1.03 1.49
C LEU A 33 3.67 1.54 2.29
N ARG A 34 3.73 1.43 3.60
CA ARG A 34 2.67 1.95 4.47
C ARG A 34 2.38 3.42 4.20
N THR A 35 3.42 4.24 4.11
CA THR A 35 3.26 5.68 3.85
C THR A 35 2.58 5.92 2.50
N VAL A 36 3.01 5.20 1.47
CA VAL A 36 2.47 5.34 0.12
C VAL A 36 1.01 4.93 0.06
N VAL A 37 0.68 3.76 0.61
CA VAL A 37 -0.68 3.21 0.56
C VAL A 37 -1.65 4.02 1.42
N GLU A 38 -1.21 4.53 2.56
CA GLU A 38 -2.03 5.44 3.38
C GLU A 38 -2.47 6.65 2.57
N ARG A 39 -1.57 7.18 1.75
CA ARG A 39 -1.87 8.31 0.86
C ARG A 39 -2.92 7.92 -0.20
N TYR A 40 -2.82 6.75 -0.77
CA TYR A 40 -3.80 6.27 -1.75
C TYR A 40 -5.19 6.12 -1.13
N VAL A 41 -5.27 5.61 0.09
CA VAL A 41 -6.55 5.52 0.79
C VAL A 41 -7.13 6.92 1.03
N THR A 42 -6.28 7.88 1.41
CA THR A 42 -6.70 9.27 1.60
C THR A 42 -7.30 9.85 0.31
N TYR A 43 -6.66 9.60 -0.83
CA TYR A 43 -7.21 10.04 -2.12
C TYR A 43 -8.58 9.41 -2.39
N GLY A 44 -8.69 8.11 -2.17
CA GLY A 44 -9.96 7.40 -2.38
C GLY A 44 -11.07 7.88 -1.45
N LYS A 45 -10.74 8.28 -0.24
CA LYS A 45 -11.72 8.76 0.74
C LYS A 45 -12.39 10.07 0.32
N GLN A 46 -11.76 10.84 -0.56
CA GLN A 46 -12.36 12.06 -1.08
C GLN A 46 -13.65 11.79 -1.84
N GLN A 47 -13.79 10.59 -2.42
CA GLN A 47 -15.00 10.17 -3.17
C GLN A 47 -15.42 11.18 -4.22
N ASN A 48 -14.45 11.77 -4.91
CA ASN A 48 -14.68 12.71 -6.00
C ASN A 48 -13.73 12.43 -7.16
N LEU A 49 -13.98 13.09 -8.27
CA LEU A 49 -13.19 12.89 -9.49
C LEU A 49 -11.70 13.23 -9.30
N ALA A 50 -11.39 14.26 -8.53
CA ALA A 50 -10.03 14.65 -8.25
C ALA A 50 -9.25 13.53 -7.54
N GLY A 51 -9.84 12.93 -6.51
CA GLY A 51 -9.24 11.80 -5.81
C GLY A 51 -9.06 10.58 -6.70
N LEU A 52 -10.07 10.26 -7.51
CA LEU A 52 -9.97 9.15 -8.47
C LEU A 52 -8.87 9.37 -9.49
N LYS A 53 -8.72 10.57 -10.03
CA LYS A 53 -7.66 10.90 -10.97
C LYS A 53 -6.27 10.71 -10.36
N LEU A 54 -6.10 11.08 -9.09
CA LEU A 54 -4.83 10.86 -8.39
C LEU A 54 -4.52 9.38 -8.24
N LEU A 55 -5.51 8.55 -7.96
CA LEU A 55 -5.34 7.11 -7.91
C LEU A 55 -4.97 6.54 -9.29
N LEU A 56 -5.67 6.94 -10.33
CA LEU A 56 -5.41 6.47 -11.69
C LEU A 56 -4.04 6.90 -12.22
N LYS A 57 -3.52 8.02 -11.74
CA LYS A 57 -2.18 8.48 -12.09
C LYS A 57 -1.09 7.57 -11.51
N ASN A 58 -1.33 6.97 -10.36
CA ASN A 58 -0.32 6.24 -9.59
C ASN A 58 -0.49 4.72 -9.63
N LEU A 59 -1.66 4.21 -9.94
CA LEU A 59 -2.00 2.79 -9.88
C LEU A 59 -2.61 2.30 -11.18
N PRO A 60 -2.47 1.00 -11.47
CA PRO A 60 -3.25 0.39 -12.55
C PRO A 60 -4.74 0.62 -12.31
N LYS A 61 -5.49 0.70 -13.39
CA LYS A 61 -6.93 1.00 -13.35
C LYS A 61 -7.71 0.12 -12.37
N THR A 62 -7.46 -1.19 -12.41
CA THR A 62 -8.13 -2.15 -11.51
C THR A 62 -7.87 -1.83 -10.04
N ALA A 63 -6.60 -1.56 -9.70
CA ALA A 63 -6.23 -1.23 -8.32
C ALA A 63 -6.81 0.12 -7.90
N ALA A 64 -6.75 1.12 -8.79
CA ALA A 64 -7.30 2.44 -8.49
C ALA A 64 -8.80 2.37 -8.18
N TYR A 65 -9.56 1.66 -8.98
CA TYR A 65 -11.00 1.50 -8.75
C TYR A 65 -11.29 0.68 -7.49
N LYS A 66 -10.46 -0.33 -7.19
CA LYS A 66 -10.63 -1.10 -5.95
C LYS A 66 -10.44 -0.22 -4.72
N VAL A 67 -9.42 0.63 -4.72
CA VAL A 67 -9.22 1.59 -3.62
C VAL A 67 -10.42 2.52 -3.50
N TYR A 68 -10.84 3.09 -4.62
CA TYR A 68 -11.91 4.09 -4.64
C TYR A 68 -13.26 3.53 -4.21
N HIS A 69 -13.62 2.35 -4.72
CA HIS A 69 -14.97 1.80 -4.54
C HIS A 69 -15.08 0.84 -3.35
N GLU A 70 -14.00 0.15 -2.97
CA GLU A 70 -14.06 -0.91 -1.97
C GLU A 70 -13.27 -0.61 -0.71
N ILE A 71 -12.02 -0.18 -0.84
CA ILE A 71 -11.13 -0.03 0.32
C ILE A 71 -11.39 1.27 1.07
N ALA A 72 -11.33 2.40 0.36
CA ALA A 72 -11.49 3.72 0.99
C ALA A 72 -12.83 3.89 1.72
N PRO A 73 -13.97 3.42 1.17
CA PRO A 73 -15.25 3.54 1.88
C PRO A 73 -15.28 2.85 3.24
N LYS A 74 -14.51 1.76 3.43
CA LYS A 74 -14.42 1.07 4.72
C LYS A 74 -13.82 1.96 5.81
N TYR A 75 -13.01 2.94 5.42
CA TYR A 75 -12.29 3.80 6.35
C TYR A 75 -12.86 5.21 6.43
N LYS A 76 -14.08 5.38 5.99
CA LYS A 76 -14.77 6.67 5.95
C LYS A 76 -14.64 7.46 7.25
N ASP A 77 -14.81 6.80 8.39
CA ASP A 77 -14.78 7.44 9.70
C ASP A 77 -13.43 7.34 10.40
N ARG A 78 -12.42 6.80 9.72
CA ARG A 78 -11.09 6.62 10.28
C ARG A 78 -10.13 7.66 9.71
N LYS A 79 -9.38 8.34 10.57
CA LYS A 79 -8.52 9.46 10.18
C LYS A 79 -7.10 9.07 9.77
N GLY A 80 -6.77 7.81 9.73
CA GLY A 80 -5.45 7.31 9.39
C GLY A 80 -5.27 5.92 9.96
N GLY A 81 -4.06 5.36 9.79
CA GLY A 81 -3.77 4.03 10.29
C GLY A 81 -4.58 2.95 9.58
N TYR A 82 -4.67 3.04 8.25
CA TYR A 82 -5.45 2.09 7.44
C TYR A 82 -4.73 0.77 7.23
N THR A 83 -3.44 0.74 7.51
CA THR A 83 -2.61 -0.46 7.38
C THR A 83 -1.81 -0.67 8.66
N ARG A 84 -1.34 -1.91 8.85
CA ARG A 84 -0.44 -2.23 9.96
C ARG A 84 0.71 -3.09 9.45
N VAL A 85 1.85 -2.97 10.10
CA VAL A 85 3.04 -3.74 9.80
C VAL A 85 3.28 -4.71 10.95
N ILE A 86 3.30 -6.00 10.65
CA ILE A 86 3.52 -7.05 11.64
C ILE A 86 4.90 -7.64 11.38
N LYS A 87 5.82 -7.46 12.32
CA LYS A 87 7.18 -7.97 12.21
C LYS A 87 7.17 -9.50 12.35
N LYS A 88 7.93 -10.18 11.50
CA LYS A 88 8.09 -11.62 11.60
C LYS A 88 9.23 -11.97 12.55
N ALA A 89 9.07 -13.04 13.33
CA ALA A 89 10.06 -13.46 14.30
C ALA A 89 11.33 -14.02 13.63
N VAL A 90 11.20 -14.64 12.47
CA VAL A 90 12.31 -15.32 11.79
C VAL A 90 12.76 -14.51 10.56
N PRO A 91 14.06 -14.14 10.48
CA PRO A 91 14.60 -13.45 9.31
C PRO A 91 14.59 -14.35 8.07
N ARG A 92 14.74 -13.72 6.91
CA ARG A 92 14.83 -14.44 5.64
C ARG A 92 16.13 -15.28 5.60
N LYS A 93 16.01 -16.52 5.12
CA LYS A 93 17.12 -17.47 5.16
C LYS A 93 18.37 -17.05 4.37
N HIS A 94 18.17 -16.42 3.20
CA HIS A 94 19.29 -16.16 2.29
C HIS A 94 20.21 -15.02 2.73
N ASP A 95 19.66 -13.96 3.31
CA ASP A 95 20.39 -12.76 3.63
C ASP A 95 20.16 -12.24 5.05
N GLY A 96 19.39 -12.95 5.84
CA GLY A 96 19.09 -12.53 7.20
C GLY A 96 18.24 -11.29 7.31
N SER A 97 17.59 -10.83 6.22
CA SER A 97 16.76 -9.64 6.23
C SER A 97 15.58 -9.80 7.16
N LYS A 98 15.30 -8.77 7.93
CA LYS A 98 14.11 -8.72 8.79
C LYS A 98 12.88 -8.60 7.90
N MET A 99 11.92 -9.49 8.12
CA MET A 99 10.71 -9.58 7.33
C MET A 99 9.50 -9.06 8.11
N ALA A 100 8.50 -8.60 7.37
CA ALA A 100 7.26 -8.13 7.94
C ALA A 100 6.10 -8.41 7.00
N THR A 101 4.91 -8.45 7.55
CA THR A 101 3.67 -8.47 6.77
C THR A 101 3.02 -7.11 6.90
N ILE A 102 2.61 -6.52 5.79
CA ILE A 102 1.79 -5.32 5.80
C ILE A 102 0.39 -5.72 5.34
N GLU A 103 -0.62 -5.24 6.04
CA GLU A 103 -2.02 -5.56 5.73
C GLU A 103 -2.93 -4.40 6.05
N PHE A 104 -4.08 -4.35 5.38
CA PHE A 104 -5.14 -3.41 5.73
C PHE A 104 -5.81 -3.85 7.04
N VAL A 105 -6.13 -2.89 7.88
CA VAL A 105 -6.83 -3.16 9.14
C VAL A 105 -8.33 -3.40 8.96
#